data_e79d3e866b6c712699f0ce183ca0d2a3
#
_entry.id   e79d3e866b6c712699f0ce183ca0d2a3
#
_cell.length_a   1.000
_cell.length_b   1.000
_cell.length_c   1.000
_cell.angle_alpha   90.00
_cell.angle_beta   90.00
_cell.angle_gamma   90.00
#
_symmetry.space_group_name_H-M   'P 1'
#
loop_
_entity.id
_entity.type
_entity.pdbx_description
1 polymer ?
#
loop_
_entity_poly.entity_id
_entity_poly.type
_entity_poly.pdbx_seq_one_letter_code
_entity_poly.pdbx_strand_id
1 'polypeptide(L)'
;LRVYKKHSDRVMHIHCKDVRDEILNDSLEADSSFLNAVLNGVYTVPGDGVFDFPGLFKMVSENDFKGWIVVEAEQDPAKAHPLTYVTMGYKNIESYCEKFGIEIEARQ
;
A
#
# COMPACT_ATOMS: atom_id res chain seq x y z
N LEU A 1 -9.78 -4.85 4.14
CA LEU A 1 -9.97 -6.22 3.60
C LEU A 1 -11.44 -6.56 3.31
N ARG A 2 -12.39 -6.12 4.15
CA ARG A 2 -13.82 -6.42 4.00
C ARG A 2 -14.39 -5.98 2.64
N VAL A 3 -14.01 -4.81 2.13
CA VAL A 3 -14.46 -4.31 0.82
C VAL A 3 -13.93 -5.18 -0.31
N TYR A 4 -12.64 -5.52 -0.29
CA TYR A 4 -12.04 -6.41 -1.28
C TYR A 4 -12.74 -7.78 -1.29
N LYS A 5 -12.93 -8.40 -0.11
CA LYS A 5 -13.62 -9.69 0.00
C LYS A 5 -15.02 -9.67 -0.61
N LYS A 6 -15.74 -8.55 -0.48
CA LYS A 6 -17.11 -8.42 -1.00
C LYS A 6 -17.19 -8.21 -2.51
N HIS A 7 -16.15 -7.62 -3.10
CA HIS A 7 -16.18 -7.11 -4.48
C HIS A 7 -15.01 -7.62 -5.33
N SER A 8 -14.31 -8.67 -4.89
CA SER A 8 -13.09 -9.19 -5.55
C SER A 8 -13.31 -9.60 -7.00
N ASP A 9 -14.52 -10.03 -7.37
CA ASP A 9 -14.92 -10.43 -8.72
C ASP A 9 -14.80 -9.30 -9.77
N ARG A 10 -14.78 -8.06 -9.34
CA ARG A 10 -14.69 -6.87 -10.21
C ARG A 10 -13.52 -5.95 -9.91
N VAL A 11 -12.64 -6.33 -9.00
CA VAL A 11 -11.42 -5.57 -8.71
C VAL A 11 -10.34 -6.00 -9.69
N MET A 12 -9.87 -5.07 -10.51
CA MET A 12 -8.83 -5.31 -11.53
C MET A 12 -7.63 -4.39 -11.38
N HIS A 13 -7.66 -3.48 -10.40
CA HIS A 13 -6.62 -2.50 -10.16
C HIS A 13 -6.56 -2.15 -8.68
N ILE A 14 -5.40 -2.28 -8.06
CA ILE A 14 -5.21 -2.03 -6.63
C ILE A 14 -4.06 -1.03 -6.46
N HIS A 15 -4.34 0.10 -5.81
CA HIS A 15 -3.31 1.00 -5.30
C HIS A 15 -2.97 0.60 -3.87
N CYS A 16 -1.70 0.33 -3.65
CA CYS A 16 -1.16 -0.05 -2.35
C CYS A 16 -0.42 1.13 -1.71
N LYS A 17 -1.09 1.75 -0.77
CA LYS A 17 -0.56 2.84 0.06
C LYS A 17 -0.78 2.51 1.52
N ASP A 18 0.23 2.70 2.35
CA ASP A 18 0.16 2.41 3.77
C ASP A 18 -0.03 3.67 4.61
N VAL A 19 -0.36 3.49 5.87
CA VAL A 19 -0.63 4.57 6.82
C VAL A 19 0.17 4.34 8.08
N ARG A 20 0.80 5.40 8.61
CA ARG A 20 1.43 5.41 9.92
C ARG A 20 0.42 5.82 10.98
N ASP A 21 0.04 4.88 11.82
CA ASP A 21 -1.05 5.03 12.79
C ASP A 21 -0.80 6.16 13.80
N GLU A 22 0.41 6.27 14.30
CA GLU A 22 0.81 7.31 15.25
C GLU A 22 0.62 8.71 14.66
N ILE A 23 1.09 8.95 13.44
CA ILE A 23 0.94 10.25 12.78
C ILE A 23 -0.51 10.51 12.37
N LEU A 24 -1.28 9.47 12.05
CA LEU A 24 -2.70 9.59 11.79
C LEU A 24 -3.44 10.08 13.05
N ASN A 25 -3.19 9.46 14.19
CA ASN A 25 -3.84 9.84 15.45
C ASN A 25 -3.49 11.28 15.85
N ASP A 26 -2.21 11.65 15.77
CA ASP A 26 -1.76 13.04 16.03
C ASP A 26 -2.44 14.05 15.10
N SER A 27 -2.57 13.69 13.82
CA SER A 27 -3.22 14.54 12.82
C SER A 27 -4.72 14.71 13.05
N LEU A 28 -5.39 13.66 13.54
CA LEU A 28 -6.81 13.70 13.89
C LEU A 28 -7.04 14.53 15.16
N GLU A 29 -6.21 14.35 16.18
CA GLU A 29 -6.30 15.13 17.43
C GLU A 29 -6.04 16.62 17.20
N ALA A 30 -5.12 16.96 16.29
CA ALA A 30 -4.80 18.33 15.91
C ALA A 30 -5.76 18.95 14.89
N ASP A 31 -6.79 18.22 14.45
CA ASP A 31 -7.68 18.64 13.34
C ASP A 31 -6.91 19.14 12.11
N SER A 32 -5.85 18.42 11.76
CA SER A 32 -4.95 18.79 10.68
C SER A 32 -5.64 18.71 9.33
N SER A 33 -5.31 19.65 8.42
CA SER A 33 -5.73 19.52 7.03
C SER A 33 -5.11 18.28 6.38
N PHE A 34 -5.74 17.76 5.31
CA PHE A 34 -5.19 16.64 4.55
C PHE A 34 -3.74 16.89 4.12
N LEU A 35 -3.44 18.06 3.56
CA LEU A 35 -2.08 18.40 3.13
C LEU A 35 -1.08 18.41 4.31
N ASN A 36 -1.46 18.97 5.45
CA ASN A 36 -0.59 18.97 6.62
C ASN A 36 -0.33 17.54 7.12
N ALA A 37 -1.33 16.67 7.12
CA ALA A 37 -1.16 15.27 7.48
C ALA A 37 -0.19 14.56 6.50
N VAL A 38 -0.31 14.80 5.20
CA VAL A 38 0.63 14.29 4.17
C VAL A 38 2.04 14.78 4.43
N LEU A 39 2.24 16.09 4.65
CA LEU A 39 3.54 16.69 4.93
C LEU A 39 4.14 16.21 6.26
N ASN A 40 3.32 15.82 7.21
CA ASN A 40 3.76 15.20 8.46
C ASN A 40 4.12 13.72 8.29
N GLY A 41 3.80 13.12 7.15
CA GLY A 41 4.19 11.76 6.81
C GLY A 41 3.17 10.70 7.23
N VAL A 42 1.87 11.03 7.25
CA VAL A 42 0.79 10.08 7.56
C VAL A 42 0.76 8.90 6.60
N TYR A 43 1.05 9.14 5.31
CA TYR A 43 1.12 8.08 4.31
C TYR A 43 2.54 7.59 4.07
N THR A 44 2.62 6.33 3.68
CA THR A 44 3.88 5.68 3.33
C THR A 44 3.64 4.55 2.32
N VAL A 45 4.72 3.91 1.90
CA VAL A 45 4.66 2.78 0.96
C VAL A 45 4.14 1.51 1.64
N PRO A 46 3.58 0.56 0.86
CA PRO A 46 3.06 -0.69 1.41
C PRO A 46 4.11 -1.45 2.22
N GLY A 47 3.73 -1.84 3.43
CA GLY A 47 4.56 -2.59 4.37
C GLY A 47 5.41 -1.73 5.33
N ASP A 48 5.34 -0.40 5.23
CA ASP A 48 6.00 0.54 6.14
C ASP A 48 5.00 1.24 7.10
N GLY A 49 3.81 0.71 7.21
CA GLY A 49 2.73 1.21 8.07
C GLY A 49 1.97 0.08 8.75
N VAL A 50 0.68 0.30 9.00
CA VAL A 50 -0.14 -0.61 9.82
C VAL A 50 -1.16 -1.45 9.04
N PHE A 51 -1.27 -1.27 7.72
CA PHE A 51 -2.24 -2.02 6.95
C PHE A 51 -1.81 -3.49 6.78
N ASP A 52 -2.77 -4.40 6.89
CA ASP A 52 -2.54 -5.84 6.73
C ASP A 52 -2.41 -6.24 5.24
N PHE A 53 -1.27 -5.90 4.63
CA PHE A 53 -0.95 -6.32 3.27
C PHE A 53 -0.83 -7.84 3.11
N PRO A 54 -0.20 -8.59 4.04
CA PRO A 54 -0.22 -10.04 3.95
C PRO A 54 -1.63 -10.63 3.85
N GLY A 55 -2.57 -10.13 4.65
CA GLY A 55 -3.98 -10.54 4.59
C GLY A 55 -4.64 -10.18 3.25
N LEU A 56 -4.35 -9.01 2.68
CA LEU A 56 -4.82 -8.63 1.35
C LEU A 56 -4.27 -9.57 0.27
N PHE A 57 -2.95 -9.81 0.25
CA PHE A 57 -2.31 -10.64 -0.77
C PHE A 57 -2.72 -12.11 -0.70
N LYS A 58 -3.01 -12.61 0.50
CA LYS A 58 -3.64 -13.92 0.65
C LYS A 58 -5.00 -13.97 -0.07
N MET A 59 -5.85 -12.96 0.11
CA MET A 59 -7.14 -12.89 -0.59
C MET A 59 -6.98 -12.72 -2.10
N VAL A 60 -6.02 -11.92 -2.55
CA VAL A 60 -5.68 -11.71 -3.96
C VAL A 60 -5.32 -13.05 -4.62
N SER A 61 -4.49 -13.85 -3.96
CA SER A 61 -4.12 -15.20 -4.41
C SER A 61 -5.33 -16.15 -4.47
N GLU A 62 -6.18 -16.15 -3.44
CA GLU A 62 -7.35 -17.02 -3.35
C GLU A 62 -8.44 -16.70 -4.38
N ASN A 63 -8.48 -15.47 -4.91
CA ASN A 63 -9.49 -15.00 -5.88
C ASN A 63 -9.00 -14.97 -7.34
N ASP A 64 -7.84 -15.56 -7.64
CA ASP A 64 -7.25 -15.59 -9.00
C ASP A 64 -7.23 -14.18 -9.65
N PHE A 65 -6.82 -13.18 -8.88
CA PHE A 65 -6.75 -11.80 -9.32
C PHE A 65 -5.83 -11.64 -10.53
N LYS A 66 -6.32 -10.94 -11.56
CA LYS A 66 -5.54 -10.55 -12.74
C LYS A 66 -5.73 -9.07 -12.98
N GLY A 67 -4.66 -8.31 -12.83
CA GLY A 67 -4.72 -6.86 -12.97
C GLY A 67 -3.45 -6.17 -12.49
N TRP A 68 -3.58 -4.89 -12.19
CA TRP A 68 -2.46 -4.05 -11.79
C TRP A 68 -2.40 -3.87 -10.27
N ILE A 69 -1.21 -3.99 -9.73
CA ILE A 69 -0.90 -3.60 -8.35
C ILE A 69 0.09 -2.45 -8.41
N VAL A 70 -0.30 -1.31 -7.88
CA VAL A 70 0.47 -0.06 -7.95
C VAL A 70 1.01 0.29 -6.57
N VAL A 71 2.32 0.50 -6.47
CA VAL A 71 2.95 1.07 -5.27
C VAL A 71 2.70 2.57 -5.25
N GLU A 72 2.10 3.06 -4.19
CA GLU A 72 1.82 4.47 -3.97
C GLU A 72 2.39 4.92 -2.63
N ALA A 73 2.99 6.11 -2.59
CA ALA A 73 3.62 6.65 -1.38
C ALA A 73 2.90 7.88 -0.84
N GLU A 74 2.67 8.90 -1.67
CA GLU A 74 2.09 10.20 -1.32
C GLU A 74 2.80 10.84 -0.11
N GLN A 75 4.06 11.17 -0.28
CA GLN A 75 4.95 11.66 0.77
C GLN A 75 5.65 12.95 0.36
N ASP A 76 6.07 13.74 1.35
CA ASP A 76 6.97 14.88 1.14
C ASP A 76 8.36 14.38 0.70
N PRO A 77 8.82 14.70 -0.52
CA PRO A 77 10.11 14.22 -1.02
C PRO A 77 11.31 14.78 -0.25
N ALA A 78 11.14 15.86 0.51
CA ALA A 78 12.20 16.39 1.37
C ALA A 78 12.44 15.51 2.60
N LYS A 79 11.43 14.75 3.04
CA LYS A 79 11.49 13.85 4.20
C LYS A 79 11.63 12.38 3.80
N ALA A 80 11.03 12.00 2.68
CA ALA A 80 11.01 10.63 2.18
C ALA A 80 11.56 10.59 0.76
N HIS A 81 12.83 10.21 0.61
CA HIS A 81 13.47 10.14 -0.71
C HIS A 81 12.70 9.18 -1.63
N PRO A 82 12.14 9.66 -2.77
CA PRO A 82 11.18 8.89 -3.57
C PRO A 82 11.69 7.53 -4.04
N LEU A 83 12.92 7.46 -4.56
CA LEU A 83 13.49 6.22 -5.05
C LEU A 83 13.68 5.18 -3.94
N THR A 84 14.09 5.62 -2.75
CA THR A 84 14.27 4.73 -1.59
C THR A 84 12.95 4.12 -1.17
N TYR A 85 11.92 4.95 -1.02
CA TYR A 85 10.62 4.50 -0.56
C TYR A 85 9.87 3.66 -1.59
N VAL A 86 9.86 4.05 -2.88
CA VAL A 86 9.21 3.24 -3.91
C VAL A 86 9.91 1.89 -4.09
N THR A 87 11.23 1.84 -3.95
CA THR A 87 11.99 0.58 -3.98
C THR A 87 11.62 -0.32 -2.80
N MET A 88 11.50 0.24 -1.60
CA MET A 88 11.04 -0.49 -0.41
C MET A 88 9.62 -1.06 -0.61
N GLY A 89 8.68 -0.21 -1.03
CA GLY A 89 7.31 -0.63 -1.29
C GLY A 89 7.21 -1.71 -2.36
N TYR A 90 7.96 -1.57 -3.46
CA TYR A 90 8.02 -2.60 -4.51
C TYR A 90 8.54 -3.94 -3.97
N LYS A 91 9.64 -3.94 -3.23
CA LYS A 91 10.21 -5.16 -2.63
C LYS A 91 9.26 -5.82 -1.64
N ASN A 92 8.52 -5.04 -0.86
CA ASN A 92 7.51 -5.58 0.04
C ASN A 92 6.39 -6.27 -0.75
N ILE A 93 5.87 -5.63 -1.80
CA ILE A 93 4.87 -6.23 -2.69
C ILE A 93 5.40 -7.52 -3.35
N GLU A 94 6.62 -7.49 -3.87
CA GLU A 94 7.28 -8.66 -4.47
C GLU A 94 7.37 -9.82 -3.48
N SER A 95 7.77 -9.54 -2.23
CA SER A 95 7.82 -10.52 -1.15
C SER A 95 6.44 -11.12 -0.80
N TYR A 96 5.38 -10.31 -0.81
CA TYR A 96 4.02 -10.82 -0.60
C TYR A 96 3.54 -11.67 -1.77
N CYS A 97 3.85 -11.27 -3.01
CA CYS A 97 3.54 -12.08 -4.19
C CYS A 97 4.24 -13.45 -4.13
N GLU A 98 5.53 -13.46 -3.81
CA GLU A 98 6.31 -14.70 -3.64
C GLU A 98 5.70 -15.59 -2.55
N LYS A 99 5.42 -15.02 -1.38
CA LYS A 99 4.86 -15.73 -0.23
C LYS A 99 3.53 -16.43 -0.55
N PHE A 100 2.69 -15.83 -1.37
CA PHE A 100 1.36 -16.35 -1.70
C PHE A 100 1.24 -16.93 -3.11
N GLY A 101 2.35 -17.12 -3.81
CA GLY A 101 2.39 -17.76 -5.13
C GLY A 101 1.71 -16.95 -6.24
N ILE A 102 1.75 -15.61 -6.14
CA ILE A 102 1.22 -14.71 -7.16
C ILE A 102 2.33 -14.42 -8.17
N GLU A 103 2.09 -14.75 -9.42
CA GLU A 103 3.03 -14.47 -10.51
C GLU A 103 3.01 -12.98 -10.87
N ILE A 104 4.18 -12.37 -10.91
CA ILE A 104 4.38 -11.01 -11.42
C ILE A 104 4.80 -11.13 -12.88
N GLU A 105 3.98 -10.59 -13.79
CA GLU A 105 4.27 -10.59 -15.21
C GLU A 105 5.50 -9.71 -15.52
N ALA A 106 6.50 -10.31 -16.15
CA ALA A 106 7.71 -9.58 -16.54
C ALA A 106 7.36 -8.53 -17.61
N ARG A 107 7.84 -7.30 -17.45
CA ARG A 107 7.78 -6.32 -18.52
C ARG A 107 8.62 -6.83 -19.70
N GLN A 108 7.99 -6.91 -20.84
CA GLN A 108 8.68 -7.12 -22.14
C GLN A 108 9.42 -5.84 -22.52
#